data_00d0ed078987d1c0cee45ec90f60e2cd
#
_entry.id   00d0ed078987d1c0cee45ec90f60e2cd
#
_cell.length_a   1.000
_cell.length_b   1.000
_cell.length_c   1.000
_cell.angle_alpha   90.00
_cell.angle_beta   90.00
_cell.angle_gamma   90.00
#
_symmetry.space_group_name_H-M   'P 1'
#
loop_
_entity.id
_entity.type
_entity.pdbx_description
1 polymer ?
#
loop_
_entity_poly.entity_id
_entity_poly.type
_entity_poly.pdbx_seq_one_letter_code
_entity_poly.pdbx_strand_id
1 'polypeptide(L)'
;MCKYKNREGYADPTAGAAVSQVMKEYRKEQRRKFAAKNRRKVYVASKYAGNVQTNIENAIWCCRYVIDRGYMPIASHLLYPQILDDAIPRERELGLMFGLALLATCDEVWVFTADGVVSSGMAREIEEAKRLGIPVRKLEMGES
;
A
#
# COMPACT_ATOMS: atom_id res chain seq x y z
N MET A 1 -32.51 -24.89 -9.33
CA MET A 1 -33.73 -24.53 -10.08
C MET A 1 -33.36 -23.53 -11.17
N CYS A 2 -33.74 -23.81 -12.42
CA CYS A 2 -33.49 -22.91 -13.55
C CYS A 2 -34.52 -21.77 -13.54
N LYS A 3 -34.07 -20.55 -13.53
CA LYS A 3 -34.92 -19.35 -13.51
C LYS A 3 -35.23 -18.82 -14.91
N TYR A 4 -34.55 -19.34 -15.93
CA TYR A 4 -34.63 -18.84 -17.29
C TYR A 4 -35.37 -19.82 -18.18
N LYS A 5 -36.31 -19.31 -18.97
CA LYS A 5 -37.13 -20.10 -19.88
C LYS A 5 -36.99 -19.59 -21.31
N ASN A 6 -37.16 -20.50 -22.30
CA ASN A 6 -37.20 -20.11 -23.68
C ASN A 6 -38.60 -19.55 -24.05
N ARG A 7 -38.81 -19.22 -25.33
CA ARG A 7 -40.09 -18.65 -25.83
C ARG A 7 -41.28 -19.56 -25.55
N GLU A 8 -41.11 -20.87 -25.53
CA GLU A 8 -42.16 -21.84 -25.27
C GLU A 8 -42.44 -22.03 -23.78
N GLY A 9 -41.71 -21.35 -22.92
CA GLY A 9 -41.88 -21.43 -21.49
C GLY A 9 -41.12 -22.58 -20.82
N TYR A 10 -40.27 -23.26 -21.56
CA TYR A 10 -39.42 -24.33 -21.02
C TYR A 10 -38.09 -23.77 -20.50
N ALA A 11 -37.53 -24.49 -19.56
CA ALA A 11 -36.22 -24.13 -19.03
C ALA A 11 -35.15 -24.22 -20.13
N ASP A 12 -34.32 -23.19 -20.25
CA ASP A 12 -33.19 -23.16 -21.17
C ASP A 12 -31.88 -23.33 -20.37
N PRO A 13 -31.32 -24.56 -20.35
CA PRO A 13 -30.09 -24.82 -19.58
C PRO A 13 -28.89 -24.03 -20.08
N THR A 14 -28.81 -23.79 -21.39
CA THR A 14 -27.71 -23.06 -22.01
C THR A 14 -27.73 -21.59 -21.62
N ALA A 15 -28.89 -20.93 -21.72
CA ALA A 15 -29.06 -19.55 -21.32
C ALA A 15 -28.83 -19.39 -19.80
N GLY A 16 -29.38 -20.30 -18.99
CA GLY A 16 -29.18 -20.29 -17.54
C GLY A 16 -27.72 -20.47 -17.14
N ALA A 17 -27.00 -21.38 -17.81
CA ALA A 17 -25.57 -21.61 -17.57
C ALA A 17 -24.73 -20.39 -17.95
N ALA A 18 -25.02 -19.75 -19.09
CA ALA A 18 -24.33 -18.56 -19.56
C ALA A 18 -24.49 -17.39 -18.55
N VAL A 19 -25.74 -17.16 -18.10
CA VAL A 19 -26.02 -16.10 -17.12
C VAL A 19 -25.34 -16.42 -15.79
N SER A 20 -25.33 -17.65 -15.34
CA SER A 20 -24.65 -18.08 -14.11
C SER A 20 -23.15 -17.82 -14.19
N GLN A 21 -22.56 -18.09 -15.36
CA GLN A 21 -21.12 -17.84 -15.55
C GLN A 21 -20.81 -16.35 -15.49
N VAL A 22 -21.59 -15.51 -16.15
CA VAL A 22 -21.45 -14.05 -16.12
C VAL A 22 -21.58 -13.53 -14.69
N MET A 23 -22.55 -14.03 -13.92
CA MET A 23 -22.75 -13.61 -12.54
C MET A 23 -21.60 -14.07 -11.64
N LYS A 24 -21.02 -15.25 -11.87
CA LYS A 24 -19.83 -15.71 -11.13
C LYS A 24 -18.64 -14.78 -11.38
N GLU A 25 -18.42 -14.42 -12.63
CA GLU A 25 -17.32 -13.52 -13.00
C GLU A 25 -17.51 -12.12 -12.40
N TYR A 26 -18.75 -11.61 -12.46
CA TYR A 26 -19.09 -10.34 -11.85
C TYR A 26 -18.81 -10.34 -10.34
N ARG A 27 -19.26 -11.37 -9.63
CA ARG A 27 -19.04 -11.49 -8.18
C ARG A 27 -17.59 -11.62 -7.84
N LYS A 28 -16.82 -12.36 -8.64
CA LYS A 28 -15.38 -12.51 -8.47
C LYS A 28 -14.69 -11.15 -8.60
N GLU A 29 -15.07 -10.37 -9.62
CA GLU A 29 -14.53 -9.03 -9.84
C GLU A 29 -14.88 -8.10 -8.69
N GLN A 30 -16.11 -8.11 -8.19
CA GLN A 30 -16.52 -7.30 -7.06
C GLN A 30 -15.75 -7.68 -5.78
N ARG A 31 -15.52 -8.97 -5.54
CA ARG A 31 -14.71 -9.41 -4.39
C ARG A 31 -13.27 -8.95 -4.50
N ARG A 32 -12.70 -9.00 -5.71
CA ARG A 32 -11.34 -8.53 -5.95
C ARG A 32 -11.22 -7.03 -5.70
N LYS A 33 -12.16 -6.24 -6.18
CA LYS A 33 -12.21 -4.79 -5.95
C LYS A 33 -12.37 -4.46 -4.47
N PHE A 34 -13.24 -5.16 -3.78
CA PHE A 34 -13.45 -4.98 -2.35
C PHE A 34 -12.17 -5.29 -1.58
N ALA A 35 -11.52 -6.42 -1.88
CA ALA A 35 -10.27 -6.80 -1.23
C ALA A 35 -9.18 -5.76 -1.46
N ALA A 36 -9.07 -5.21 -2.68
CA ALA A 36 -8.09 -4.16 -2.99
C ALA A 36 -8.35 -2.89 -2.17
N LYS A 37 -9.61 -2.46 -2.06
CA LYS A 37 -9.98 -1.27 -1.28
C LYS A 37 -9.78 -1.44 0.22
N ASN A 38 -9.77 -2.67 0.69
CA ASN A 38 -9.71 -2.99 2.13
C ASN A 38 -8.40 -3.66 2.53
N ARG A 39 -7.36 -3.54 1.70
CA ARG A 39 -6.03 -4.01 2.07
C ARG A 39 -5.52 -3.29 3.31
N ARG A 40 -4.76 -4.02 4.13
CA ARG A 40 -4.07 -3.42 5.27
C ARG A 40 -3.07 -2.39 4.75
N LYS A 41 -3.00 -1.27 5.44
CA LYS A 41 -2.11 -0.17 5.08
C LYS A 41 -0.75 -0.37 5.73
N VAL A 42 0.29 -0.27 4.92
CA VAL A 42 1.67 -0.36 5.37
C VAL A 42 2.37 0.96 5.11
N TYR A 43 2.85 1.58 6.17
CA TYR A 43 3.71 2.75 6.04
C TYR A 43 5.11 2.31 5.64
N VAL A 44 5.60 2.83 4.53
CA VAL A 44 6.91 2.50 4.00
C VAL A 44 7.94 3.50 4.54
N ALA A 45 8.81 3.01 5.42
CA ALA A 45 9.91 3.81 5.97
C ALA A 45 11.18 3.44 5.23
N SER A 46 11.74 4.38 4.49
CA SER A 46 12.99 4.21 3.76
C SER A 46 13.84 5.47 3.85
N LYS A 47 15.11 5.35 3.51
CA LYS A 47 16.05 6.47 3.58
C LYS A 47 15.63 7.58 2.60
N TYR A 48 15.62 8.80 3.09
CA TYR A 48 15.32 9.98 2.27
C TYR A 48 16.53 10.88 2.05
N ALA A 49 17.37 11.09 3.06
CA ALA A 49 18.53 11.97 2.97
C ALA A 49 19.61 11.39 2.05
N GLY A 50 20.37 12.28 1.39
CA GLY A 50 21.44 11.90 0.47
C GLY A 50 21.00 12.05 -0.98
N ASN A 51 21.25 11.04 -1.84
CA ASN A 51 20.88 11.09 -3.25
C ASN A 51 19.36 10.96 -3.41
N VAL A 52 18.70 12.07 -3.69
CA VAL A 52 17.24 12.18 -3.77
C VAL A 52 16.67 11.23 -4.82
N GLN A 53 17.29 11.21 -6.02
CA GLN A 53 16.78 10.37 -7.11
C GLN A 53 16.86 8.88 -6.77
N THR A 54 17.99 8.43 -6.24
CA THR A 54 18.15 7.05 -5.80
C THR A 54 17.16 6.69 -4.70
N ASN A 55 16.94 7.60 -3.76
CA ASN A 55 16.01 7.37 -2.66
C ASN A 55 14.55 7.27 -3.14
N ILE A 56 14.18 8.06 -4.15
CA ILE A 56 12.86 7.97 -4.78
C ILE A 56 12.69 6.61 -5.46
N GLU A 57 13.68 6.18 -6.22
CA GLU A 57 13.65 4.88 -6.90
C GLU A 57 13.54 3.73 -5.89
N ASN A 58 14.29 3.80 -4.81
CA ASN A 58 14.24 2.81 -3.74
C ASN A 58 12.86 2.80 -3.04
N ALA A 59 12.27 3.97 -2.80
CA ALA A 59 10.95 4.07 -2.20
C ALA A 59 9.88 3.47 -3.12
N ILE A 60 9.98 3.69 -4.42
CA ILE A 60 9.08 3.09 -5.42
C ILE A 60 9.21 1.57 -5.39
N TRP A 61 10.46 1.06 -5.36
CA TRP A 61 10.71 -0.38 -5.26
C TRP A 61 10.08 -0.97 -4.00
N CYS A 62 10.24 -0.28 -2.86
CA CYS A 62 9.66 -0.71 -1.59
C CYS A 62 8.13 -0.76 -1.64
N CYS A 63 7.52 0.25 -2.25
CA CYS A 63 6.06 0.29 -2.42
C CYS A 63 5.58 -0.85 -3.30
N ARG A 64 6.29 -1.14 -4.38
CA ARG A 64 5.95 -2.27 -5.25
C ARG A 64 6.06 -3.59 -4.50
N TYR A 65 7.08 -3.75 -3.68
CA TYR A 65 7.24 -4.92 -2.83
C TYR A 65 6.02 -5.11 -1.91
N VAL A 66 5.55 -4.03 -1.31
CA VAL A 66 4.37 -4.04 -0.43
C VAL A 66 3.11 -4.45 -1.20
N ILE A 67 2.90 -3.87 -2.38
CA ILE A 67 1.75 -4.19 -3.24
C ILE A 67 1.74 -5.67 -3.62
N ASP A 68 2.89 -6.20 -4.01
CA ASP A 68 3.01 -7.58 -4.46
C ASP A 68 2.73 -8.59 -3.33
N ARG A 69 2.78 -8.15 -2.08
CA ARG A 69 2.42 -8.97 -0.92
C ARG A 69 0.99 -8.78 -0.44
N GLY A 70 0.19 -8.01 -1.18
CA GLY A 70 -1.23 -7.86 -0.89
C GLY A 70 -1.59 -6.75 0.07
N TYR A 71 -0.67 -5.83 0.32
CA TYR A 71 -0.89 -4.67 1.19
C TYR A 71 -1.01 -3.39 0.38
N MET A 72 -1.41 -2.30 1.03
CA MET A 72 -1.49 -0.98 0.42
C MET A 72 -0.36 -0.10 0.98
N PRO A 73 0.62 0.32 0.16
CA PRO A 73 1.73 1.14 0.65
C PRO A 73 1.35 2.61 0.80
N ILE A 74 1.90 3.23 1.84
CA ILE A 74 1.86 4.68 2.03
C ILE A 74 3.29 5.13 2.25
N ALA A 75 3.80 5.97 1.35
CA ALA A 75 5.16 6.49 1.43
C ALA A 75 5.14 8.02 1.35
N SER A 76 5.32 8.68 2.48
CA SER A 76 5.34 10.14 2.56
C SER A 76 6.48 10.74 1.74
N HIS A 77 7.57 10.02 1.58
CA HIS A 77 8.74 10.47 0.80
C HIS A 77 8.46 10.62 -0.69
N LEU A 78 7.43 9.98 -1.19
CA LEU A 78 7.04 10.08 -2.60
C LEU A 78 6.06 11.24 -2.85
N LEU A 79 5.57 11.88 -1.80
CA LEU A 79 4.58 12.94 -1.91
C LEU A 79 5.11 14.30 -1.44
N TYR A 80 5.40 14.44 -0.16
CA TYR A 80 5.68 15.74 0.43
C TYR A 80 6.98 16.42 -0.03
N PRO A 81 8.08 15.70 -0.29
CA PRO A 81 9.29 16.35 -0.80
C PRO A 81 9.13 16.99 -2.17
N GLN A 82 8.12 16.60 -2.93
CA GLN A 82 7.81 17.21 -4.23
C GLN A 82 6.96 18.47 -4.10
N ILE A 83 6.39 18.71 -2.93
CA ILE A 83 5.49 19.84 -2.66
C ILE A 83 6.20 20.87 -1.77
N LEU A 84 6.95 20.40 -0.78
CA LEU A 84 7.63 21.23 0.22
C LEU A 84 9.11 21.35 -0.10
N ASP A 85 9.69 22.51 0.22
CA ASP A 85 11.13 22.75 0.05
C ASP A 85 11.86 22.30 1.31
N ASP A 86 12.64 21.23 1.20
CA ASP A 86 13.39 20.64 2.30
C ASP A 86 14.53 21.53 2.80
N ALA A 87 14.95 22.51 1.99
CA ALA A 87 15.94 23.50 2.37
C ALA A 87 15.39 24.55 3.34
N ILE A 88 14.07 24.69 3.42
CA ILE A 88 13.40 25.61 4.34
C ILE A 88 13.04 24.85 5.62
N PRO A 89 13.65 25.19 6.78
CA PRO A 89 13.45 24.41 8.02
C PRO A 89 11.99 24.22 8.42
N ARG A 90 11.17 25.25 8.26
CA ARG A 90 9.73 25.16 8.58
C ARG A 90 8.98 24.19 7.69
N GLU A 91 9.28 24.18 6.39
CA GLU A 91 8.65 23.25 5.45
C GLU A 91 9.13 21.81 5.65
N ARG A 92 10.42 21.65 5.96
CA ARG A 92 10.99 20.35 6.30
C ARG A 92 10.33 19.77 7.54
N GLU A 93 10.13 20.57 8.58
CA GLU A 93 9.44 20.15 9.79
C GLU A 93 7.99 19.78 9.51
N LEU A 94 7.30 20.56 8.68
CA LEU A 94 5.93 20.29 8.29
C LEU A 94 5.81 18.94 7.56
N GLY A 95 6.74 18.67 6.65
CA GLY A 95 6.80 17.38 5.94
C GLY A 95 7.01 16.20 6.89
N LEU A 96 7.87 16.36 7.89
CA LEU A 96 8.08 15.33 8.92
C LEU A 96 6.81 15.09 9.73
N MET A 97 6.09 16.14 10.11
CA MET A 97 4.84 16.03 10.85
C MET A 97 3.76 15.35 10.03
N PHE A 98 3.64 15.67 8.75
CA PHE A 98 2.70 15.01 7.84
C PHE A 98 3.03 13.53 7.68
N GLY A 99 4.31 13.20 7.60
CA GLY A 99 4.76 11.80 7.54
C GLY A 99 4.33 11.01 8.77
N LEU A 100 4.53 11.56 9.96
CA LEU A 100 4.12 10.93 11.21
C LEU A 100 2.60 10.81 11.32
N ALA A 101 1.87 11.81 10.83
CA ALA A 101 0.41 11.77 10.81
C ALA A 101 -0.12 10.67 9.89
N LEU A 102 0.50 10.48 8.74
CA LEU A 102 0.16 9.38 7.82
C LEU A 102 0.48 8.03 8.44
N LEU A 103 1.64 7.90 9.06
CA LEU A 103 2.06 6.69 9.75
C LEU A 103 1.02 6.26 10.79
N ALA A 104 0.49 7.21 11.53
CA ALA A 104 -0.51 6.95 12.55
C ALA A 104 -1.81 6.34 12.00
N THR A 105 -2.08 6.50 10.71
CA THR A 105 -3.27 5.91 10.05
C THR A 105 -3.03 4.51 9.50
N CYS A 106 -1.79 4.03 9.57
CA CYS A 106 -1.42 2.74 8.97
C CYS A 106 -1.55 1.59 9.97
N ASP A 107 -1.73 0.40 9.44
CA ASP A 107 -1.86 -0.82 10.24
C ASP A 107 -0.49 -1.38 10.65
N GLU A 108 0.52 -1.18 9.81
CA GLU A 108 1.88 -1.68 10.04
C GLU A 108 2.88 -0.66 9.49
N VAL A 109 4.11 -0.73 9.99
CA VAL A 109 5.24 0.04 9.48
C VAL A 109 6.31 -0.94 9.01
N TRP A 110 6.68 -0.87 7.74
CA TRP A 110 7.76 -1.68 7.19
C TRP A 110 8.96 -0.79 6.93
N VAL A 111 10.08 -1.14 7.56
CA VAL A 111 11.33 -0.38 7.50
C VAL A 111 12.26 -1.10 6.53
N PHE A 112 12.60 -0.43 5.44
CA PHE A 112 13.47 -0.96 4.40
C PHE A 112 14.86 -0.35 4.56
N THR A 113 15.83 -1.19 4.88
CA THR A 113 17.21 -0.76 5.09
C THR A 113 18.15 -1.31 4.03
N ALA A 114 19.22 -0.58 3.76
CA ALA A 114 20.38 -1.09 3.02
C ALA A 114 21.48 -1.32 4.05
N ASP A 115 22.03 -2.54 4.09
CA ASP A 115 23.08 -2.94 5.04
C ASP A 115 22.68 -2.73 6.52
N GLY A 116 21.39 -2.84 6.82
CA GLY A 116 20.90 -2.70 8.18
C GLY A 116 20.96 -1.29 8.75
N VAL A 117 21.28 -0.29 7.94
CA VAL A 117 21.45 1.09 8.39
C VAL A 117 20.10 1.80 8.49
N VAL A 118 19.81 2.33 9.66
CA VAL A 118 18.60 3.11 9.96
C VAL A 118 18.99 4.59 10.06
N SER A 119 18.38 5.42 9.19
CA SER A 119 18.61 6.87 9.23
C SER A 119 17.89 7.50 10.44
N SER A 120 18.22 8.75 10.77
CA SER A 120 17.56 9.47 11.87
C SER A 120 16.05 9.62 11.63
N GLY A 121 15.65 9.86 10.39
CA GLY A 121 14.24 9.95 10.03
C GLY A 121 13.51 8.62 10.21
N MET A 122 14.13 7.55 9.78
CA MET A 122 13.59 6.19 9.95
C MET A 122 13.49 5.81 11.42
N ALA A 123 14.49 6.17 12.21
CA ALA A 123 14.48 5.92 13.66
C ALA A 123 13.31 6.64 14.34
N ARG A 124 13.02 7.86 13.92
CA ARG A 124 11.89 8.65 14.43
C ARG A 124 10.56 7.99 14.08
N GLU A 125 10.44 7.48 12.87
CA GLU A 125 9.24 6.78 12.42
C GLU A 125 9.03 5.46 13.18
N ILE A 126 10.11 4.72 13.45
CA ILE A 126 10.07 3.50 14.27
C ILE A 126 9.61 3.82 15.69
N GLU A 127 10.17 4.87 16.28
CA GLU A 127 9.81 5.31 17.63
C GLU A 127 8.34 5.68 17.72
N GLU A 128 7.84 6.46 16.75
CA GLU A 128 6.43 6.84 16.70
C GLU A 128 5.52 5.63 16.55
N ALA A 129 5.88 4.67 15.70
CA ALA A 129 5.13 3.43 15.54
C ALA A 129 5.04 2.66 16.86
N LYS A 130 6.16 2.56 17.58
CA LYS A 130 6.19 1.89 18.89
C LYS A 130 5.32 2.62 19.91
N ARG A 131 5.36 3.94 19.92
CA ARG A 131 4.53 4.76 20.81
C ARG A 131 3.04 4.53 20.56
N LEU A 132 2.66 4.34 19.30
CA LEU A 132 1.27 4.13 18.90
C LEU A 132 0.84 2.65 18.97
N GLY A 133 1.76 1.73 19.27
CA GLY A 133 1.47 0.31 19.30
C GLY A 133 1.31 -0.31 17.91
N ILE A 134 1.86 0.33 16.87
CA ILE A 134 1.79 -0.18 15.51
C ILE A 134 2.95 -1.16 15.27
N PRO A 135 2.69 -2.38 14.77
CA PRO A 135 3.75 -3.35 14.49
C PRO A 135 4.78 -2.82 13.49
N VAL A 136 6.06 -3.05 13.79
CA VAL A 136 7.18 -2.65 12.94
C VAL A 136 7.86 -3.89 12.39
N ARG A 137 8.05 -3.94 11.08
CA ARG A 137 8.76 -5.02 10.40
C ARG A 137 9.98 -4.43 9.69
N LYS A 138 11.14 -5.05 9.91
CA LYS A 138 12.38 -4.63 9.24
C LYS A 138 12.68 -5.56 8.08
N LEU A 139 13.04 -4.98 6.94
CA LEU A 139 13.34 -5.69 5.71
C LEU A 139 14.62 -5.13 5.11
N GLU A 140 15.43 -6.02 4.52
CA GLU A 140 16.66 -5.62 3.85
C GLU A 140 16.37 -5.44 2.36
N MET A 141 16.75 -4.29 1.78
CA MET A 141 16.60 -4.05 0.36
C MET A 141 17.63 -4.84 -0.44
N GLY A 142 17.21 -5.27 -1.64
CA GLY A 142 18.09 -6.00 -2.54
C GLY A 142 18.06 -7.52 -2.35
N GLU A 143 17.31 -8.03 -1.38
CA GLU A 143 17.07 -9.46 -1.24
C GLU A 143 15.86 -9.85 -2.09
N SER A 144 16.07 -10.85 -2.91
CA SER A 144 15.02 -11.39 -3.77
C SER A 144 14.18 -12.46 -3.08
#